data_715b34e6ffe496b22723f3cd65d62d0e
#
_entry.id   715b34e6ffe496b22723f3cd65d62d0e
#
_cell.length_a   1.000
_cell.length_b   1.000
_cell.length_c   1.000
_cell.angle_alpha   90.00
_cell.angle_beta   90.00
_cell.angle_gamma   90.00
#
_symmetry.space_group_name_H-M   'P 1'
#
loop_
_entity.id
_entity.type
_entity.pdbx_description
1 polymer ?
#
loop_
_entity_poly.entity_id
_entity_poly.type
_entity_poly.pdbx_seq_one_letter_code
_entity_poly.pdbx_strand_id
1 'polypeptide(L)'
;MFKKLALTTLTALTLSGGAALAAVVEGEVTNHSFSFEGPFGAYDQNQLQRGLQVFTEVCSACHGLRYVPIRSLSDEGGPGISEDQVRAYIEQNFIEVWDEDLRDYRPATPNDNFPTIDSAGAPDLSLMAKARAGFSGPYGLGINQFLFGMGGPEYITSLLTGYNGNDEEVAGIYLYGNDVFPGGLLSMSPPLFDGLVEFNDGSPNDAESMAEDVAAFLMWTAEPQMMARKKMGFTAVLLLGLLAVLLYLTNKRLWAPIKRRAKEN
;
A
#
# COMPACT_ATOMS: atom_id res chain seq x y z
N MET A 1 -20.74 2.00 44.18
CA MET A 1 -21.01 3.00 43.16
C MET A 1 -19.93 2.98 42.06
N PHE A 2 -18.63 2.92 42.35
CA PHE A 2 -17.53 2.90 41.38
C PHE A 2 -17.49 1.70 40.41
N LYS A 3 -17.95 0.48 40.84
CA LYS A 3 -17.98 -0.70 39.95
C LYS A 3 -19.01 -0.60 38.83
N LYS A 4 -20.11 0.13 39.03
CA LYS A 4 -21.12 0.36 37.98
C LYS A 4 -20.70 1.43 36.99
N LEU A 5 -19.92 2.44 37.43
CA LEU A 5 -19.37 3.49 36.56
C LEU A 5 -18.29 2.93 35.62
N ALA A 6 -17.42 2.03 36.13
CA ALA A 6 -16.36 1.41 35.29
C ALA A 6 -16.94 0.47 34.21
N LEU A 7 -18.06 -0.18 34.49
CA LEU A 7 -18.72 -1.09 33.53
C LEU A 7 -19.42 -0.29 32.40
N THR A 8 -20.02 0.87 32.72
CA THR A 8 -20.69 1.74 31.75
C THR A 8 -19.68 2.48 30.83
N THR A 9 -18.51 2.86 31.36
CA THR A 9 -17.45 3.46 30.54
C THR A 9 -16.79 2.44 29.61
N LEU A 10 -16.64 1.19 30.02
CA LEU A 10 -16.10 0.12 29.17
C LEU A 10 -17.06 -0.23 28.01
N THR A 11 -18.37 -0.27 28.27
CA THR A 11 -19.40 -0.51 27.24
C THR A 11 -19.57 0.65 26.29
N ALA A 12 -19.39 1.90 26.75
CA ALA A 12 -19.45 3.07 25.87
C ALA A 12 -18.22 3.16 24.92
N LEU A 13 -17.04 2.69 25.36
CA LEU A 13 -15.84 2.67 24.53
C LEU A 13 -15.89 1.61 23.42
N THR A 14 -16.65 0.52 23.63
CA THR A 14 -16.80 -0.52 22.60
C THR A 14 -17.86 -0.19 21.54
N LEU A 15 -18.77 0.75 21.82
CA LEU A 15 -19.81 1.17 20.88
C LEU A 15 -19.40 2.34 19.97
N SER A 16 -18.30 3.04 20.27
CA SER A 16 -17.79 4.16 19.46
C SER A 16 -16.71 3.76 18.44
N GLY A 17 -16.33 2.48 18.39
CA GLY A 17 -15.55 1.92 17.29
C GLY A 17 -16.44 1.80 16.06
N GLY A 18 -16.73 2.92 15.38
CA GLY A 18 -17.30 2.89 14.05
C GLY A 18 -16.38 2.03 13.19
N ALA A 19 -16.86 0.86 12.76
CA ALA A 19 -16.19 0.08 11.74
C ALA A 19 -16.02 1.01 10.55
N ALA A 20 -14.78 1.44 10.27
CA ALA A 20 -14.42 1.90 8.96
C ALA A 20 -14.66 0.67 8.07
N LEU A 21 -15.80 0.67 7.37
CA LEU A 21 -16.07 -0.29 6.31
C LEU A 21 -15.02 0.03 5.25
N ALA A 22 -13.88 -0.67 5.30
CA ALA A 22 -13.04 -0.82 4.13
C ALA A 22 -13.99 -1.27 3.01
N ALA A 23 -13.90 -0.62 1.85
CA ALA A 23 -14.73 -0.97 0.72
C ALA A 23 -14.63 -2.49 0.51
N VAL A 24 -15.74 -3.19 0.73
CA VAL A 24 -15.81 -4.64 0.52
C VAL A 24 -15.61 -4.83 -0.97
N VAL A 25 -14.51 -5.48 -1.34
CA VAL A 25 -14.30 -5.91 -2.71
C VAL A 25 -15.30 -7.04 -2.95
N GLU A 26 -16.24 -6.85 -3.88
CA GLU A 26 -17.28 -7.86 -4.20
C GLU A 26 -16.71 -9.01 -5.05
N GLY A 27 -15.54 -8.83 -5.67
CA GLY A 27 -14.87 -9.82 -6.51
C GLY A 27 -13.91 -10.73 -5.74
N GLU A 28 -13.57 -11.86 -6.33
CA GLU A 28 -12.60 -12.81 -5.76
C GLU A 28 -11.17 -12.30 -6.00
N VAL A 29 -10.52 -11.82 -4.92
CA VAL A 29 -9.12 -11.40 -4.95
C VAL A 29 -8.24 -12.60 -4.72
N THR A 30 -7.36 -12.89 -5.69
CA THR A 30 -6.35 -13.94 -5.56
C THR A 30 -5.23 -13.50 -4.62
N ASN A 31 -4.81 -14.41 -3.75
CA ASN A 31 -3.69 -14.15 -2.84
C ASN A 31 -2.36 -14.34 -3.57
N HIS A 32 -1.68 -13.25 -3.87
CA HIS A 32 -0.32 -13.22 -4.40
C HIS A 32 0.67 -13.04 -3.25
N SER A 33 1.84 -13.66 -3.34
CA SER A 33 2.85 -13.60 -2.27
C SER A 33 3.88 -12.51 -2.58
N PHE A 34 3.89 -11.46 -1.77
CA PHE A 34 4.85 -10.37 -1.91
C PHE A 34 5.95 -10.43 -0.86
N SER A 35 7.18 -10.08 -1.25
CA SER A 35 8.36 -10.09 -0.38
C SER A 35 8.23 -9.19 0.85
N PHE A 36 7.42 -8.16 0.77
CA PHE A 36 7.19 -7.18 1.83
C PHE A 36 6.06 -7.55 2.80
N GLU A 37 5.47 -8.72 2.70
CA GLU A 37 4.41 -9.15 3.62
C GLU A 37 4.92 -9.47 5.02
N GLY A 38 3.98 -9.49 5.96
CA GLY A 38 4.26 -9.81 7.36
C GLY A 38 5.17 -8.80 8.07
N PRO A 39 5.51 -9.08 9.34
CA PRO A 39 6.24 -8.13 10.19
C PRO A 39 7.73 -7.99 9.82
N PHE A 40 8.30 -8.95 9.12
CA PHE A 40 9.72 -9.00 8.75
C PHE A 40 9.96 -8.92 7.24
N GLY A 41 8.91 -8.90 6.43
CA GLY A 41 9.04 -8.77 4.98
C GLY A 41 9.63 -7.42 4.58
N ALA A 42 10.33 -7.39 3.45
CA ALA A 42 10.97 -6.20 2.90
C ALA A 42 10.70 -6.09 1.41
N TYR A 43 10.67 -4.86 0.90
CA TYR A 43 10.59 -4.63 -0.54
C TYR A 43 11.78 -5.25 -1.27
N ASP A 44 11.51 -5.93 -2.38
CA ASP A 44 12.54 -6.34 -3.33
C ASP A 44 12.82 -5.16 -4.27
N GLN A 45 14.06 -4.67 -4.23
CA GLN A 45 14.49 -3.51 -5.01
C GLN A 45 14.37 -3.74 -6.52
N ASN A 46 14.72 -4.94 -7.00
CA ASN A 46 14.63 -5.27 -8.42
C ASN A 46 13.16 -5.31 -8.87
N GLN A 47 12.29 -5.88 -8.04
CA GLN A 47 10.85 -5.87 -8.29
C GLN A 47 10.29 -4.44 -8.37
N LEU A 48 10.71 -3.55 -7.46
CA LEU A 48 10.30 -2.15 -7.51
C LEU A 48 10.80 -1.43 -8.79
N GLN A 49 12.00 -1.75 -9.25
CA GLN A 49 12.55 -1.18 -10.50
C GLN A 49 11.76 -1.64 -11.72
N ARG A 50 11.44 -2.93 -11.82
CA ARG A 50 10.58 -3.45 -12.90
C ARG A 50 9.18 -2.84 -12.82
N GLY A 51 8.60 -2.77 -11.62
CA GLY A 51 7.30 -2.13 -11.41
C GLY A 51 7.29 -0.65 -11.78
N LEU A 52 8.38 0.11 -11.52
CA LEU A 52 8.55 1.47 -12.01
C LEU A 52 8.57 1.51 -13.54
N GLN A 53 9.27 0.56 -14.19
CA GLN A 53 9.31 0.48 -15.64
C GLN A 53 7.92 0.20 -16.22
N VAL A 54 7.19 -0.77 -15.70
CA VAL A 54 5.79 -1.06 -16.10
C VAL A 54 4.90 0.17 -15.89
N PHE A 55 5.01 0.84 -14.75
CA PHE A 55 4.26 2.08 -14.51
C PHE A 55 4.57 3.13 -15.57
N THR A 56 5.85 3.36 -15.86
CA THR A 56 6.30 4.40 -16.79
C THR A 56 5.86 4.12 -18.23
N GLU A 57 5.99 2.88 -18.68
CA GLU A 57 5.73 2.53 -20.10
C GLU A 57 4.24 2.30 -20.38
N VAL A 58 3.45 1.89 -19.36
CA VAL A 58 2.06 1.48 -19.54
C VAL A 58 1.08 2.39 -18.81
N CYS A 59 1.27 2.61 -17.52
CA CYS A 59 0.26 3.23 -16.67
C CYS A 59 0.30 4.76 -16.69
N SER A 60 1.49 5.36 -16.87
CA SER A 60 1.71 6.79 -16.76
C SER A 60 1.00 7.63 -17.82
N ALA A 61 0.57 7.01 -18.92
CA ALA A 61 -0.21 7.69 -19.96
C ALA A 61 -1.60 8.15 -19.45
N CYS A 62 -2.18 7.44 -18.48
CA CYS A 62 -3.51 7.70 -17.96
C CYS A 62 -3.53 8.00 -16.45
N HIS A 63 -2.55 7.54 -15.69
CA HIS A 63 -2.51 7.63 -14.24
C HIS A 63 -1.34 8.46 -13.74
N GLY A 64 -1.61 9.38 -12.83
CA GLY A 64 -0.58 10.16 -12.12
C GLY A 64 -0.15 9.53 -10.79
N LEU A 65 0.96 10.07 -10.22
CA LEU A 65 1.44 9.77 -8.87
C LEU A 65 1.71 11.08 -8.11
N ARG A 66 0.69 11.93 -8.00
CA ARG A 66 0.78 13.33 -7.50
C ARG A 66 1.40 13.49 -6.11
N TYR A 67 1.38 12.45 -5.28
CA TYR A 67 1.90 12.50 -3.91
C TYR A 67 3.28 11.89 -3.76
N VAL A 68 3.91 11.45 -4.85
CA VAL A 68 5.21 10.78 -4.84
C VAL A 68 6.26 11.75 -5.35
N PRO A 69 7.20 12.24 -4.51
CA PRO A 69 8.33 13.03 -4.97
C PRO A 69 9.25 12.16 -5.84
N ILE A 70 9.68 12.68 -6.99
CA ILE A 70 10.51 11.89 -7.94
C ILE A 70 11.84 11.47 -7.30
N ARG A 71 12.42 12.33 -6.42
CA ARG A 71 13.64 12.01 -5.68
C ARG A 71 13.52 10.77 -4.81
N SER A 72 12.30 10.41 -4.36
CA SER A 72 12.10 9.24 -3.50
C SER A 72 12.47 7.91 -4.17
N LEU A 73 12.62 7.90 -5.49
CA LEU A 73 13.16 6.76 -6.23
C LEU A 73 14.61 6.40 -5.81
N SER A 74 15.35 7.35 -5.21
CA SER A 74 16.70 7.12 -4.67
C SER A 74 16.73 6.82 -3.16
N ASP A 75 15.58 6.88 -2.47
CA ASP A 75 15.52 6.64 -1.04
C ASP A 75 15.81 5.18 -0.67
N GLU A 76 16.40 4.97 0.51
CA GLU A 76 16.62 3.62 1.06
C GLU A 76 15.28 2.90 1.26
N GLY A 77 15.18 1.68 0.74
CA GLY A 77 13.94 0.88 0.79
C GLY A 77 12.97 1.14 -0.36
N GLY A 78 13.36 1.99 -1.31
CA GLY A 78 12.67 2.21 -2.58
C GLY A 78 13.35 1.48 -3.75
N PRO A 79 13.06 1.89 -5.00
CA PRO A 79 13.74 1.36 -6.20
C PRO A 79 15.27 1.52 -6.16
N GLY A 80 15.79 2.44 -5.33
CA GLY A 80 17.22 2.57 -5.04
C GLY A 80 18.07 2.94 -6.24
N ILE A 81 17.51 3.65 -7.20
CA ILE A 81 18.27 4.22 -8.31
C ILE A 81 19.03 5.45 -7.83
N SER A 82 20.24 5.69 -8.36
CA SER A 82 21.05 6.83 -7.91
C SER A 82 20.42 8.17 -8.29
N GLU A 83 20.80 9.25 -7.59
CA GLU A 83 20.28 10.60 -7.91
C GLU A 83 20.55 11.00 -9.38
N ASP A 84 21.69 10.59 -9.96
CA ASP A 84 22.00 10.86 -11.36
C ASP A 84 21.08 10.07 -12.30
N GLN A 85 20.76 8.82 -11.93
CA GLN A 85 19.77 8.02 -12.67
C GLN A 85 18.36 8.60 -12.54
N VAL A 86 17.99 9.20 -11.40
CA VAL A 86 16.70 9.91 -11.25
C VAL A 86 16.64 11.09 -12.24
N ARG A 87 17.72 11.87 -12.38
CA ARG A 87 17.77 12.96 -13.36
C ARG A 87 17.66 12.44 -14.80
N ALA A 88 18.41 11.38 -15.11
CA ALA A 88 18.34 10.75 -16.43
C ALA A 88 16.93 10.18 -16.71
N TYR A 89 16.28 9.60 -15.70
CA TYR A 89 14.91 9.11 -15.82
C TYR A 89 13.92 10.23 -16.16
N ILE A 90 14.04 11.41 -15.52
CA ILE A 90 13.21 12.57 -15.81
C ILE A 90 13.40 13.02 -17.26
N GLU A 91 14.65 13.14 -17.71
CA GLU A 91 14.99 13.59 -19.06
C GLU A 91 14.54 12.60 -20.14
N GLN A 92 14.79 11.30 -19.94
CA GLN A 92 14.45 10.24 -20.89
C GLN A 92 12.94 10.06 -21.08
N ASN A 93 12.17 10.30 -20.02
CA ASN A 93 10.72 10.16 -20.06
C ASN A 93 9.99 11.50 -20.27
N PHE A 94 10.74 12.58 -20.55
CA PHE A 94 10.17 13.92 -20.81
C PHE A 94 9.16 14.33 -19.74
N ILE A 95 9.50 14.09 -18.47
CA ILE A 95 8.58 14.38 -17.36
C ILE A 95 8.50 15.89 -17.18
N GLU A 96 7.31 16.44 -17.35
CA GLU A 96 7.01 17.86 -17.17
C GLU A 96 6.02 18.06 -16.03
N VAL A 97 6.14 19.21 -15.36
CA VAL A 97 5.23 19.63 -14.29
C VAL A 97 4.74 21.05 -14.55
N TRP A 98 3.51 21.32 -14.16
CA TRP A 98 2.94 22.65 -14.23
C TRP A 98 3.64 23.60 -13.25
N ASP A 99 4.09 24.74 -13.71
CA ASP A 99 4.71 25.79 -12.90
C ASP A 99 3.75 26.98 -12.77
N GLU A 100 3.32 27.27 -11.55
CA GLU A 100 2.37 28.36 -11.29
C GLU A 100 2.92 29.74 -11.58
N ASP A 101 4.24 29.94 -11.42
CA ASP A 101 4.89 31.23 -11.64
C ASP A 101 5.05 31.49 -13.14
N LEU A 102 5.43 30.46 -13.90
CA LEU A 102 5.56 30.53 -15.36
C LEU A 102 4.21 30.45 -16.05
N ARG A 103 3.19 29.85 -15.42
CA ARG A 103 1.90 29.48 -16.01
C ARG A 103 2.07 28.62 -17.26
N ASP A 104 3.03 27.72 -17.20
CA ASP A 104 3.38 26.84 -18.30
C ASP A 104 4.02 25.55 -17.75
N TYR A 105 4.17 24.54 -18.60
CA TYR A 105 4.88 23.33 -18.25
C TYR A 105 6.38 23.54 -18.34
N ARG A 106 7.12 23.01 -17.36
CA ARG A 106 8.58 22.94 -17.38
C ARG A 106 9.06 21.52 -17.13
N PRO A 107 10.28 21.17 -17.55
CA PRO A 107 10.90 19.92 -17.16
C PRO A 107 10.89 19.75 -15.64
N ALA A 108 10.52 18.56 -15.18
CA ALA A 108 10.52 18.25 -13.77
C ALA A 108 11.95 18.23 -13.21
N THR A 109 12.07 18.47 -11.91
CA THR A 109 13.28 18.27 -11.14
C THR A 109 13.07 17.14 -10.13
N PRO A 110 14.12 16.53 -9.54
CA PRO A 110 13.95 15.50 -8.53
C PRO A 110 13.10 15.91 -7.33
N ASN A 111 12.99 17.19 -7.02
CA ASN A 111 12.18 17.70 -5.92
C ASN A 111 10.69 17.86 -6.25
N ASP A 112 10.34 17.82 -7.52
CA ASP A 112 8.95 17.83 -7.93
C ASP A 112 8.30 16.45 -7.67
N ASN A 113 6.98 16.44 -7.58
CA ASN A 113 6.22 15.19 -7.58
C ASN A 113 6.02 14.70 -9.01
N PHE A 114 5.71 13.42 -9.16
CA PHE A 114 5.23 12.89 -10.43
C PHE A 114 4.00 13.67 -10.91
N PRO A 115 3.81 13.78 -12.23
CA PRO A 115 2.69 14.52 -12.80
C PRO A 115 1.32 14.02 -12.33
N THR A 116 0.37 14.95 -12.30
CA THR A 116 -1.04 14.67 -12.17
C THR A 116 -1.64 14.50 -13.56
N ILE A 117 -2.38 13.43 -13.79
CA ILE A 117 -3.09 13.18 -15.05
C ILE A 117 -4.60 13.26 -14.78
N ASP A 118 -5.21 14.37 -15.15
CA ASP A 118 -6.65 14.59 -14.95
C ASP A 118 -7.49 14.37 -16.24
N SER A 119 -6.83 14.36 -17.40
CA SER A 119 -7.46 14.31 -18.71
C SER A 119 -8.14 12.97 -19.04
N ALA A 120 -7.64 11.88 -18.49
CA ALA A 120 -8.13 10.53 -18.76
C ALA A 120 -9.34 10.11 -17.88
N GLY A 121 -9.69 10.91 -16.86
CA GLY A 121 -10.68 10.50 -15.85
C GLY A 121 -10.25 9.31 -14.99
N ALA A 122 -9.00 8.87 -15.12
CA ALA A 122 -8.42 7.78 -14.37
C ALA A 122 -7.99 8.24 -12.96
N PRO A 123 -8.09 7.38 -11.93
CA PRO A 123 -7.68 7.76 -10.59
C PRO A 123 -6.15 7.88 -10.48
N ASP A 124 -5.70 8.79 -9.61
CA ASP A 124 -4.29 8.85 -9.20
C ASP A 124 -3.90 7.60 -8.41
N LEU A 125 -2.73 7.02 -8.72
CA LEU A 125 -2.31 5.73 -8.15
C LEU A 125 -1.41 5.86 -6.91
N SER A 126 -1.03 7.06 -6.49
CA SER A 126 -0.09 7.28 -5.37
C SER A 126 -0.44 6.50 -4.09
N LEU A 127 -1.73 6.37 -3.79
CA LEU A 127 -2.23 5.73 -2.56
C LEU A 127 -3.11 4.52 -2.84
N MET A 128 -3.21 4.09 -4.10
CA MET A 128 -4.20 3.09 -4.52
C MET A 128 -4.03 1.76 -3.79
N ALA A 129 -2.82 1.28 -3.61
CA ALA A 129 -2.55 0.02 -2.92
C ALA A 129 -2.98 0.03 -1.44
N LYS A 130 -3.04 1.21 -0.80
CA LYS A 130 -3.57 1.34 0.58
C LYS A 130 -5.05 1.71 0.62
N ALA A 131 -5.58 2.29 -0.45
CA ALA A 131 -7.00 2.60 -0.57
C ALA A 131 -7.85 1.35 -0.85
N ARG A 132 -7.24 0.26 -1.28
CA ARG A 132 -7.88 -1.04 -1.52
C ARG A 132 -7.35 -2.04 -0.51
N ALA A 133 -8.24 -2.54 0.38
CA ALA A 133 -7.94 -3.59 1.33
C ALA A 133 -8.68 -4.85 0.90
N GLY A 134 -7.97 -5.83 0.34
CA GLY A 134 -8.54 -7.08 -0.14
C GLY A 134 -8.86 -8.07 0.98
N PHE A 135 -8.14 -8.01 2.11
CA PHE A 135 -8.27 -8.99 3.18
C PHE A 135 -8.62 -8.32 4.51
N SER A 136 -9.85 -8.55 4.98
CA SER A 136 -10.22 -8.24 6.36
C SER A 136 -10.09 -9.51 7.21
N GLY A 137 -9.33 -9.45 8.30
CA GLY A 137 -9.25 -10.56 9.26
C GLY A 137 -10.57 -10.79 9.99
N PRO A 138 -10.70 -11.91 10.72
CA PRO A 138 -11.88 -12.21 11.50
C PRO A 138 -12.19 -11.03 12.43
N TYR A 139 -13.46 -10.66 12.48
CA TYR A 139 -13.99 -9.55 13.29
C TYR A 139 -13.41 -8.14 12.93
N GLY A 140 -12.84 -7.95 11.77
CA GLY A 140 -12.25 -6.68 11.37
C GLY A 140 -11.03 -6.23 12.21
N LEU A 141 -10.37 -7.16 12.91
CA LEU A 141 -9.27 -6.86 13.83
C LEU A 141 -7.93 -6.56 13.14
N GLY A 142 -7.85 -6.66 11.81
CA GLY A 142 -6.63 -6.39 11.06
C GLY A 142 -5.49 -7.41 11.29
N ILE A 143 -5.75 -8.55 11.90
CA ILE A 143 -4.73 -9.58 12.19
C ILE A 143 -4.17 -10.16 10.89
N ASN A 144 -5.03 -10.40 9.89
CA ASN A 144 -4.59 -10.88 8.58
C ASN A 144 -3.70 -9.84 7.89
N GLN A 145 -4.05 -8.57 7.98
CA GLN A 145 -3.24 -7.48 7.43
C GLN A 145 -1.84 -7.40 8.06
N PHE A 146 -1.74 -7.74 9.35
CA PHE A 146 -0.46 -7.78 10.03
C PHE A 146 0.40 -8.99 9.63
N LEU A 147 -0.22 -10.15 9.38
CA LEU A 147 0.48 -11.40 9.08
C LEU A 147 0.74 -11.61 7.59
N PHE A 148 -0.23 -11.26 6.74
CA PHE A 148 -0.25 -11.61 5.31
C PHE A 148 -0.22 -10.39 4.38
N GLY A 149 -0.24 -9.17 4.92
CA GLY A 149 -0.30 -7.94 4.13
C GLY A 149 -1.70 -7.33 4.06
N MET A 150 -1.80 -6.17 3.40
CA MET A 150 -3.03 -5.36 3.39
C MET A 150 -4.07 -5.81 2.36
N GLY A 151 -3.70 -6.65 1.42
CA GLY A 151 -4.55 -7.09 0.33
C GLY A 151 -4.73 -6.07 -0.81
N GLY A 152 -4.07 -4.92 -0.72
CA GLY A 152 -4.13 -3.89 -1.75
C GLY A 152 -3.32 -4.23 -3.00
N PRO A 153 -2.06 -4.66 -2.88
CA PRO A 153 -1.29 -5.16 -4.02
C PRO A 153 -1.95 -6.34 -4.70
N GLU A 154 -2.48 -7.29 -3.92
CA GLU A 154 -3.19 -8.47 -4.42
C GLU A 154 -4.46 -8.07 -5.20
N TYR A 155 -5.18 -7.06 -4.70
CA TYR A 155 -6.31 -6.49 -5.44
C TYR A 155 -5.87 -5.88 -6.78
N ILE A 156 -4.76 -5.12 -6.80
CA ILE A 156 -4.26 -4.51 -8.03
C ILE A 156 -3.85 -5.59 -9.03
N THR A 157 -3.09 -6.60 -8.59
CA THR A 157 -2.69 -7.73 -9.45
C THR A 157 -3.90 -8.45 -9.99
N SER A 158 -4.84 -8.84 -9.12
CA SER A 158 -6.06 -9.54 -9.52
C SER A 158 -6.93 -8.70 -10.47
N LEU A 159 -7.01 -7.37 -10.26
CA LEU A 159 -7.74 -6.47 -11.16
C LEU A 159 -7.11 -6.43 -12.55
N LEU A 160 -5.78 -6.31 -12.63
CA LEU A 160 -5.06 -6.22 -13.90
C LEU A 160 -5.11 -7.51 -14.71
N THR A 161 -5.25 -8.64 -14.05
CA THR A 161 -5.32 -9.99 -14.68
C THR A 161 -6.74 -10.54 -14.78
N GLY A 162 -7.72 -9.92 -14.13
CA GLY A 162 -9.09 -10.42 -14.00
C GLY A 162 -10.05 -10.05 -15.13
N TYR A 163 -9.56 -9.60 -16.29
CA TYR A 163 -10.41 -9.33 -17.45
C TYR A 163 -10.95 -10.63 -18.04
N ASN A 164 -12.27 -10.69 -18.26
CA ASN A 164 -12.99 -11.90 -18.65
C ASN A 164 -13.63 -11.82 -20.05
N GLY A 165 -13.54 -10.68 -20.74
CA GLY A 165 -14.09 -10.48 -22.08
C GLY A 165 -15.62 -10.31 -22.13
N ASN A 166 -16.30 -10.23 -20.99
CA ASN A 166 -17.74 -9.94 -20.93
C ASN A 166 -17.98 -8.42 -20.99
N ASP A 167 -17.60 -7.83 -22.11
CA ASP A 167 -17.66 -6.40 -22.33
C ASP A 167 -19.07 -5.94 -22.69
N GLU A 168 -19.45 -4.74 -22.25
CA GLU A 168 -20.79 -4.17 -22.51
C GLU A 168 -20.68 -2.70 -22.91
N GLU A 169 -21.63 -2.23 -23.72
CA GLU A 169 -21.84 -0.83 -23.99
C GLU A 169 -23.01 -0.28 -23.16
N VAL A 170 -22.71 0.56 -22.19
CA VAL A 170 -23.72 1.16 -21.30
C VAL A 170 -23.80 2.68 -21.53
N ALA A 171 -24.94 3.15 -21.97
CA ALA A 171 -25.19 4.58 -22.23
C ALA A 171 -24.19 5.23 -23.21
N GLY A 172 -23.69 4.48 -24.21
CA GLY A 172 -22.72 4.95 -25.19
C GLY A 172 -21.26 4.92 -24.72
N ILE A 173 -21.00 4.30 -23.57
CA ILE A 173 -19.65 4.09 -23.03
C ILE A 173 -19.35 2.60 -23.09
N TYR A 174 -18.23 2.24 -23.72
CA TYR A 174 -17.75 0.87 -23.75
C TYR A 174 -17.07 0.53 -22.43
N LEU A 175 -17.52 -0.54 -21.78
CA LEU A 175 -17.01 -1.03 -20.50
C LEU A 175 -16.48 -2.45 -20.66
N TYR A 176 -15.37 -2.73 -20.00
CA TYR A 176 -14.69 -4.02 -20.04
C TYR A 176 -15.06 -4.87 -18.84
N GLY A 177 -15.40 -6.14 -19.11
CA GLY A 177 -15.74 -7.12 -18.08
C GLY A 177 -14.54 -7.50 -17.22
N ASN A 178 -14.73 -7.49 -15.89
CA ASN A 178 -13.67 -7.84 -14.94
C ASN A 178 -14.24 -8.52 -13.70
N ASP A 179 -13.66 -9.67 -13.33
CA ASP A 179 -14.18 -10.50 -12.22
C ASP A 179 -13.92 -9.90 -10.83
N VAL A 180 -13.00 -8.96 -10.74
CA VAL A 180 -12.53 -8.39 -9.45
C VAL A 180 -13.15 -7.01 -9.17
N PHE A 181 -13.44 -6.25 -10.24
CA PHE A 181 -13.97 -4.90 -10.08
C PHE A 181 -15.42 -4.91 -9.58
N PRO A 182 -15.77 -4.12 -8.55
CA PRO A 182 -17.14 -4.05 -8.06
C PRO A 182 -18.13 -3.68 -9.17
N GLY A 183 -19.15 -4.50 -9.33
CA GLY A 183 -20.12 -4.35 -10.43
C GLY A 183 -19.72 -5.03 -11.74
N GLY A 184 -18.54 -5.63 -11.84
CA GLY A 184 -18.12 -6.48 -12.94
C GLY A 184 -17.70 -5.76 -14.23
N LEU A 185 -17.81 -4.43 -14.29
CA LEU A 185 -17.53 -3.64 -15.49
C LEU A 185 -16.70 -2.40 -15.14
N LEU A 186 -15.63 -2.11 -15.89
CA LEU A 186 -14.83 -0.91 -15.72
C LEU A 186 -14.46 -0.27 -17.06
N SER A 187 -14.16 1.03 -17.04
CA SER A 187 -13.82 1.79 -18.26
C SER A 187 -12.36 1.65 -18.70
N MET A 188 -11.48 1.11 -17.84
CA MET A 188 -10.09 0.85 -18.17
C MET A 188 -10.03 -0.41 -19.06
N SER A 189 -9.47 -0.28 -20.27
CA SER A 189 -9.18 -1.44 -21.12
C SER A 189 -8.10 -2.31 -20.51
N PRO A 190 -8.02 -3.63 -20.86
CA PRO A 190 -6.93 -4.50 -20.43
C PRO A 190 -5.56 -3.85 -20.76
N PRO A 191 -4.76 -3.45 -19.73
CA PRO A 191 -3.55 -2.69 -19.98
C PRO A 191 -2.32 -3.56 -20.20
N LEU A 192 -2.36 -4.84 -19.80
CA LEU A 192 -1.21 -5.75 -19.83
C LEU A 192 -1.48 -6.95 -20.74
N PHE A 193 -0.47 -7.35 -21.47
CA PHE A 193 -0.40 -8.59 -22.24
C PHE A 193 1.05 -9.09 -22.29
N ASP A 194 1.23 -10.37 -22.50
CA ASP A 194 2.54 -11.02 -22.48
C ASP A 194 3.53 -10.36 -23.44
N GLY A 195 4.72 -10.05 -22.95
CA GLY A 195 5.78 -9.43 -23.74
C GLY A 195 5.63 -7.93 -23.99
N LEU A 196 4.70 -7.25 -23.32
CA LEU A 196 4.47 -5.81 -23.52
C LEU A 196 5.69 -4.96 -23.11
N VAL A 197 6.31 -5.30 -21.99
CA VAL A 197 7.51 -4.62 -21.47
C VAL A 197 8.69 -5.59 -21.50
N GLU A 198 9.84 -5.16 -22.01
CA GLU A 198 11.06 -5.98 -22.00
C GLU A 198 11.95 -5.60 -20.83
N PHE A 199 12.27 -6.56 -19.97
CA PHE A 199 13.17 -6.35 -18.85
C PHE A 199 14.60 -6.73 -19.21
N ASN A 200 15.56 -5.82 -18.95
CA ASN A 200 16.98 -6.03 -19.26
C ASN A 200 17.64 -7.13 -18.41
N ASP A 201 17.03 -7.52 -17.29
CA ASP A 201 17.53 -8.55 -16.38
C ASP A 201 17.05 -9.97 -16.76
N GLY A 202 16.23 -10.09 -17.81
CA GLY A 202 15.65 -11.35 -18.26
C GLY A 202 14.55 -11.89 -17.37
N SER A 203 13.99 -11.07 -16.49
CA SER A 203 12.82 -11.43 -15.66
C SER A 203 11.61 -11.74 -16.55
N PRO A 204 10.66 -12.58 -16.05
CA PRO A 204 9.43 -12.86 -16.76
C PRO A 204 8.66 -11.58 -17.07
N ASN A 205 8.09 -11.51 -18.28
CA ASN A 205 7.32 -10.36 -18.76
C ASN A 205 5.92 -10.77 -19.26
N ASP A 206 5.38 -11.85 -18.71
CA ASP A 206 3.98 -12.17 -18.86
C ASP A 206 3.10 -11.19 -18.07
N ALA A 207 1.82 -11.12 -18.42
CA ALA A 207 0.90 -10.14 -17.85
C ALA A 207 0.78 -10.26 -16.31
N GLU A 208 0.84 -11.49 -15.77
CA GLU A 208 0.75 -11.72 -14.32
C GLU A 208 2.00 -11.21 -13.60
N SER A 209 3.20 -11.54 -14.08
CA SER A 209 4.46 -11.07 -13.52
C SER A 209 4.57 -9.55 -13.55
N MET A 210 4.19 -8.90 -14.66
CA MET A 210 4.16 -7.43 -14.76
C MET A 210 3.13 -6.81 -13.82
N ALA A 211 1.97 -7.45 -13.63
CA ALA A 211 0.95 -6.98 -12.69
C ALA A 211 1.44 -7.06 -11.24
N GLU A 212 2.16 -8.12 -10.86
CA GLU A 212 2.79 -8.23 -9.54
C GLU A 212 3.88 -7.16 -9.33
N ASP A 213 4.73 -6.95 -10.31
CA ASP A 213 5.80 -5.96 -10.24
C ASP A 213 5.25 -4.54 -10.08
N VAL A 214 4.25 -4.15 -10.87
CA VAL A 214 3.64 -2.82 -10.74
C VAL A 214 2.83 -2.68 -9.46
N ALA A 215 2.16 -3.74 -8.99
CA ALA A 215 1.45 -3.72 -7.71
C ALA A 215 2.41 -3.54 -6.53
N ALA A 216 3.58 -4.17 -6.55
CA ALA A 216 4.64 -3.97 -5.56
C ALA A 216 5.16 -2.53 -5.57
N PHE A 217 5.39 -1.95 -6.75
CA PHE A 217 5.78 -0.56 -6.91
C PHE A 217 4.71 0.40 -6.35
N LEU A 218 3.43 0.18 -6.67
CA LEU A 218 2.32 0.99 -6.17
C LEU A 218 2.12 0.83 -4.65
N MET A 219 2.48 -0.32 -4.07
CA MET A 219 2.51 -0.45 -2.61
C MET A 219 3.63 0.37 -1.99
N TRP A 220 4.80 0.41 -2.62
CA TRP A 220 5.89 1.27 -2.18
C TRP A 220 5.50 2.75 -2.32
N THR A 221 4.89 3.19 -3.42
CA THR A 221 4.43 4.59 -3.56
C THR A 221 3.46 5.00 -2.47
N ALA A 222 2.57 4.08 -2.06
CA ALA A 222 1.58 4.33 -1.01
C ALA A 222 2.18 4.30 0.40
N GLU A 223 3.29 3.59 0.61
CA GLU A 223 3.96 3.50 1.91
C GLU A 223 5.49 3.36 1.78
N PRO A 224 6.20 4.42 1.34
CA PRO A 224 7.64 4.37 1.14
C PRO A 224 8.42 4.13 2.44
N GLN A 225 7.86 4.49 3.59
CA GLN A 225 8.48 4.31 4.90
C GLN A 225 8.11 2.99 5.60
N MET A 226 7.51 2.03 4.91
CA MET A 226 7.06 0.77 5.52
C MET A 226 8.22 0.01 6.18
N MET A 227 9.38 -0.06 5.56
CA MET A 227 10.55 -0.76 6.12
C MET A 227 11.05 -0.09 7.40
N ALA A 228 11.17 1.22 7.40
CA ALA A 228 11.55 2.00 8.58
C ALA A 228 10.53 1.84 9.71
N ARG A 229 9.23 1.88 9.38
CA ARG A 229 8.15 1.65 10.34
C ARG A 229 8.19 0.26 10.97
N LYS A 230 8.41 -0.79 10.19
CA LYS A 230 8.55 -2.18 10.69
C LYS A 230 9.74 -2.31 11.63
N LYS A 231 10.91 -1.82 11.24
CA LYS A 231 12.14 -1.83 12.05
C LYS A 231 11.94 -1.08 13.38
N MET A 232 11.35 0.12 13.32
CA MET A 232 11.07 0.92 14.51
C MET A 232 10.01 0.25 15.40
N GLY A 233 8.95 -0.30 14.82
CA GLY A 233 7.89 -1.01 15.52
C GLY A 233 8.41 -2.23 16.27
N PHE A 234 9.26 -3.05 15.65
CA PHE A 234 9.89 -4.18 16.32
C PHE A 234 10.73 -3.76 17.52
N THR A 235 11.57 -2.73 17.36
CA THR A 235 12.38 -2.17 18.46
C THR A 235 11.49 -1.63 19.58
N ALA A 236 10.42 -0.91 19.24
CA ALA A 236 9.48 -0.37 20.22
C ALA A 236 8.78 -1.47 21.03
N VAL A 237 8.35 -2.55 20.38
CA VAL A 237 7.70 -3.71 21.06
C VAL A 237 8.67 -4.36 22.04
N LEU A 238 9.94 -4.56 21.67
CA LEU A 238 10.94 -5.13 22.58
C LEU A 238 11.19 -4.23 23.80
N LEU A 239 11.35 -2.92 23.60
CA LEU A 239 11.59 -1.96 24.68
C LEU A 239 10.37 -1.85 25.61
N LEU A 240 9.16 -1.78 25.05
CA LEU A 240 7.92 -1.73 25.82
C LEU A 240 7.68 -3.04 26.58
N GLY A 241 8.00 -4.18 25.99
CA GLY A 241 7.95 -5.47 26.68
C GLY A 241 8.89 -5.53 27.89
N LEU A 242 10.14 -5.09 27.70
CA LEU A 242 11.09 -4.99 28.81
C LEU A 242 10.59 -4.03 29.91
N LEU A 243 10.12 -2.85 29.52
CA LEU A 243 9.54 -1.88 30.48
C LEU A 243 8.35 -2.48 31.26
N ALA A 244 7.45 -3.17 30.58
CA ALA A 244 6.30 -3.81 31.19
C ALA A 244 6.73 -4.87 32.25
N VAL A 245 7.75 -5.68 31.94
CA VAL A 245 8.33 -6.66 32.90
C VAL A 245 8.91 -5.94 34.11
N LEU A 246 9.71 -4.89 33.89
CA LEU A 246 10.32 -4.12 34.98
C LEU A 246 9.25 -3.47 35.89
N LEU A 247 8.23 -2.86 35.29
CA LEU A 247 7.10 -2.26 36.03
C LEU A 247 6.32 -3.32 36.82
N TYR A 248 6.09 -4.49 36.22
CA TYR A 248 5.42 -5.60 36.91
C TYR A 248 6.24 -6.07 38.14
N LEU A 249 7.54 -6.28 37.97
CA LEU A 249 8.42 -6.69 39.07
C LEU A 249 8.50 -5.63 40.18
N THR A 250 8.60 -4.36 39.82
CA THR A 250 8.59 -3.24 40.76
C THR A 250 7.29 -3.18 41.53
N ASN A 251 6.16 -3.25 40.84
CA ASN A 251 4.83 -3.27 41.47
C ASN A 251 4.68 -4.48 42.41
N LYS A 252 5.08 -5.65 41.96
CA LYS A 252 5.07 -6.87 42.81
C LYS A 252 5.90 -6.69 44.08
N ARG A 253 7.07 -6.05 43.98
CA ARG A 253 7.97 -5.81 45.13
C ARG A 253 7.39 -4.79 46.12
N LEU A 254 6.80 -3.71 45.60
CA LEU A 254 6.16 -2.68 46.44
C LEU A 254 4.97 -3.19 47.21
N TRP A 255 4.15 -4.04 46.62
CA TRP A 255 2.94 -4.58 47.25
C TRP A 255 3.19 -5.82 48.11
N ALA A 256 4.34 -6.46 48.04
CA ALA A 256 4.64 -7.68 48.82
C ALA A 256 4.50 -7.50 50.34
N PRO A 257 5.00 -6.42 50.98
CA PRO A 257 4.86 -6.24 52.45
C PRO A 257 3.40 -5.96 52.85
N ILE A 258 2.64 -5.25 52.01
CA ILE A 258 1.23 -4.96 52.30
C ILE A 258 0.39 -6.24 52.24
N LYS A 259 0.63 -7.09 51.24
CA LYS A 259 -0.05 -8.40 51.12
C LYS A 259 0.32 -9.38 52.24
N ARG A 260 1.57 -9.31 52.78
CA ARG A 260 1.97 -10.12 53.92
C ARG A 260 1.19 -9.73 55.19
N ARG A 261 1.16 -8.43 55.52
CA ARG A 261 0.43 -7.92 56.67
C ARG A 261 -1.08 -8.23 56.60
N ALA A 262 -1.69 -8.17 55.40
CA ALA A 262 -3.09 -8.51 55.22
C ALA A 262 -3.42 -10.01 55.37
N LYS A 263 -2.42 -10.89 55.39
CA LYS A 263 -2.59 -12.34 55.63
C LYS A 263 -2.36 -12.71 57.10
N GLU A 264 -1.69 -11.87 57.86
CA GLU A 264 -1.37 -12.06 59.26
C GLU A 264 -2.48 -11.54 60.19
N ASN A 265 -3.39 -10.73 59.69
CA ASN A 265 -4.64 -10.27 60.34
C ASN A 265 -5.84 -11.08 59.82
#